data_e769d0ce30b9eceb55af62ccbd4b5e54
#
_entry.id   e769d0ce30b9eceb55af62ccbd4b5e54
#
_cell.length_a   1.000
_cell.length_b   1.000
_cell.length_c   1.000
_cell.angle_alpha   90.00
_cell.angle_beta   90.00
_cell.angle_gamma   90.00
#
_symmetry.space_group_name_H-M   'P 1'
#
loop_
_entity.id
_entity.type
_entity.pdbx_description
1 polymer ?
#
loop_
_entity_poly.entity_id
_entity_poly.type
_entity_poly.pdbx_seq_one_letter_code
_entity_poly.pdbx_strand_id
1 'polypeptide(L)'
;MQVRIGYDAAGAPVLTGSDCCISVAHCADRIAVCISPKRCAVDIEPASRDFSRAESRYTTPSERALSDDPLWPGIVWCAKEALYKYSGRRELDFRRDLHVVRLDLAAGTLAGRIGNGEPVRLSVSLDEGFILVYIL
;
A
#
# COMPACT_ATOMS: atom_id res chain seq x y z
N MET A 1 -23.87 -6.97 -19.24
CA MET A 1 -22.76 -6.04 -19.47
C MET A 1 -21.45 -6.69 -19.05
N GLN A 2 -20.44 -6.61 -19.87
CA GLN A 2 -19.14 -7.20 -19.58
C GLN A 2 -18.26 -6.19 -18.84
N VAL A 3 -17.68 -6.62 -17.72
CA VAL A 3 -16.71 -5.81 -16.95
C VAL A 3 -15.32 -6.10 -17.48
N ARG A 4 -14.56 -5.06 -17.69
CA ARG A 4 -13.18 -5.17 -18.21
C ARG A 4 -12.24 -4.27 -17.41
N ILE A 5 -10.96 -4.66 -17.36
CA ILE A 5 -9.91 -3.83 -16.84
C ILE A 5 -9.33 -3.00 -17.98
N GLY A 6 -9.39 -1.69 -17.83
CA GLY A 6 -8.69 -0.75 -18.70
C GLY A 6 -7.66 0.01 -17.91
N TYR A 7 -7.09 1.06 -18.52
CA TYR A 7 -6.07 1.88 -17.86
C TYR A 7 -6.35 3.35 -18.18
N ASP A 8 -6.19 4.21 -17.17
CA ASP A 8 -6.34 5.64 -17.36
C ASP A 8 -5.09 6.26 -17.99
N ALA A 9 -5.11 7.59 -18.20
CA ALA A 9 -3.99 8.31 -18.81
C ALA A 9 -2.70 8.23 -17.97
N ALA A 10 -2.82 7.96 -16.67
CA ALA A 10 -1.69 7.81 -15.76
C ALA A 10 -1.18 6.37 -15.71
N GLY A 11 -1.82 5.43 -16.41
CA GLY A 11 -1.46 4.02 -16.39
C GLY A 11 -2.07 3.24 -15.22
N ALA A 12 -2.94 3.84 -14.43
CA ALA A 12 -3.62 3.14 -13.34
C ALA A 12 -4.77 2.27 -13.86
N PRO A 13 -4.98 1.08 -13.30
CA PRO A 13 -6.08 0.23 -13.73
C PRO A 13 -7.44 0.82 -13.35
N VAL A 14 -8.40 0.68 -14.26
CA VAL A 14 -9.78 1.09 -14.06
C VAL A 14 -10.71 -0.02 -14.52
N LEU A 15 -11.89 -0.11 -13.89
CA LEU A 15 -12.94 -1.03 -14.35
C LEU A 15 -13.89 -0.30 -15.28
N THR A 16 -14.12 -0.87 -16.46
CA THR A 16 -15.16 -0.43 -17.37
C THR A 16 -16.35 -1.38 -17.25
N GLY A 17 -17.56 -0.84 -17.28
CA GLY A 17 -18.78 -1.64 -17.08
C GLY A 17 -19.13 -1.87 -15.61
N SER A 18 -18.49 -1.16 -14.68
CA SER A 18 -18.74 -1.22 -13.25
C SER A 18 -18.42 0.13 -12.60
N ASP A 19 -19.14 0.47 -11.55
CA ASP A 19 -18.86 1.67 -10.74
C ASP A 19 -17.82 1.41 -9.64
N CYS A 20 -17.34 0.17 -9.52
CA CYS A 20 -16.31 -0.16 -8.53
C CYS A 20 -14.94 0.35 -8.95
N CYS A 21 -14.11 0.61 -7.93
CA CYS A 21 -12.70 0.92 -8.10
C CYS A 21 -11.87 -0.36 -8.05
N ILE A 22 -10.71 -0.35 -8.68
CA ILE A 22 -9.79 -1.48 -8.70
C ILE A 22 -8.36 -1.01 -8.42
N SER A 23 -7.61 -1.84 -7.72
CA SER A 23 -6.16 -1.69 -7.56
C SER A 23 -5.51 -3.05 -7.79
N VAL A 24 -4.35 -3.04 -8.43
CA VAL A 24 -3.62 -4.27 -8.76
C VAL A 24 -2.16 -4.10 -8.36
N ALA A 25 -1.60 -5.14 -7.77
CA ALA A 25 -0.17 -5.23 -7.48
C ALA A 25 0.32 -6.62 -7.85
N HIS A 26 1.61 -6.72 -8.18
CA HIS A 26 2.20 -8.02 -8.43
C HIS A 26 3.65 -8.04 -7.95
N CYS A 27 4.10 -9.20 -7.51
CA CYS A 27 5.48 -9.47 -7.18
C CYS A 27 5.77 -10.95 -7.42
N ALA A 28 7.01 -11.28 -7.82
CA ALA A 28 7.39 -12.66 -8.07
C ALA A 28 6.31 -13.37 -8.91
N ASP A 29 5.67 -14.40 -8.34
CA ASP A 29 4.62 -15.20 -8.97
C ASP A 29 3.21 -14.89 -8.44
N ARG A 30 3.04 -13.77 -7.73
CA ARG A 30 1.76 -13.41 -7.09
C ARG A 30 1.16 -12.14 -7.68
N ILE A 31 -0.15 -12.14 -7.78
CA ILE A 31 -0.95 -10.97 -8.16
C ILE A 31 -1.97 -10.74 -7.05
N ALA A 32 -2.07 -9.51 -6.58
CA ALA A 32 -3.09 -9.07 -5.65
C ALA A 32 -4.02 -8.09 -6.34
N VAL A 33 -5.30 -8.28 -6.17
CA VAL A 33 -6.35 -7.43 -6.76
C VAL A 33 -7.30 -7.00 -5.67
N CYS A 34 -7.60 -5.72 -5.64
CA CYS A 34 -8.55 -5.12 -4.73
C CYS A 34 -9.66 -4.47 -5.55
N ILE A 35 -10.90 -4.81 -5.26
CA ILE A 35 -12.09 -4.21 -5.91
C ILE A 35 -13.01 -3.73 -4.81
N SER A 36 -13.49 -2.49 -4.91
CA SER A 36 -14.32 -1.88 -3.88
C SER A 36 -15.26 -0.86 -4.50
N PRO A 37 -16.47 -0.66 -3.94
CA PRO A 37 -17.33 0.46 -4.33
C PRO A 37 -16.68 1.82 -4.05
N LYS A 38 -15.73 1.87 -3.12
CA LYS A 38 -14.95 3.07 -2.82
C LYS A 38 -13.55 2.96 -3.41
N ARG A 39 -12.84 4.09 -3.42
CA ARG A 39 -11.42 4.09 -3.76
C ARG A 39 -10.67 3.09 -2.90
N CYS A 40 -9.80 2.31 -3.52
CA CYS A 40 -9.07 1.26 -2.85
C CYS A 40 -7.63 1.19 -3.38
N ALA A 41 -6.78 0.48 -2.66
CA ALA A 41 -5.41 0.25 -3.08
C ALA A 41 -4.88 -1.04 -2.47
N VAL A 42 -3.93 -1.66 -3.14
CA VAL A 42 -3.26 -2.87 -2.66
C VAL A 42 -1.79 -2.85 -3.08
N ASP A 43 -0.94 -3.38 -2.22
CA ASP A 43 0.44 -3.70 -2.56
C ASP A 43 0.83 -5.03 -1.96
N ILE A 44 1.72 -5.76 -2.63
CA ILE A 44 2.21 -7.07 -2.21
C ILE A 44 3.71 -7.18 -2.48
N GLU A 45 4.45 -7.72 -1.51
CA GLU A 45 5.87 -7.97 -1.63
C GLU A 45 6.24 -9.30 -0.96
N PRO A 46 7.28 -10.00 -1.46
CA PRO A 46 7.79 -11.16 -0.73
C PRO A 46 8.38 -10.71 0.62
N ALA A 47 8.05 -11.43 1.68
CA ALA A 47 8.62 -11.15 3.01
C ALA A 47 10.14 -11.35 3.03
N SER A 48 10.67 -12.14 2.11
CA SER A 48 12.09 -12.42 1.98
C SER A 48 12.90 -11.32 1.29
N ARG A 49 12.21 -10.32 0.68
CA ARG A 49 12.91 -9.21 0.03
C ARG A 49 13.71 -8.41 1.04
N ASP A 50 14.93 -8.05 0.67
CA ASP A 50 15.77 -7.20 1.50
C ASP A 50 15.44 -5.73 1.25
N PHE A 51 14.87 -5.08 2.25
CA PHE A 51 14.51 -3.66 2.20
C PHE A 51 15.57 -2.75 2.82
N SER A 52 16.63 -3.33 3.44
CA SER A 52 17.58 -2.57 4.25
C SER A 52 18.31 -1.48 3.48
N ARG A 53 18.62 -1.71 2.21
CA ARG A 53 19.35 -0.75 1.38
C ARG A 53 18.56 0.51 1.05
N ALA A 54 17.26 0.35 0.86
CA ALA A 54 16.40 1.44 0.41
C ALA A 54 15.61 2.10 1.56
N GLU A 55 15.61 1.49 2.74
CA GLU A 55 14.73 1.87 3.85
C GLU A 55 14.82 3.36 4.21
N SER A 56 16.02 3.92 4.28
CA SER A 56 16.20 5.33 4.64
C SER A 56 15.61 6.30 3.63
N ARG A 57 15.33 5.85 2.42
CA ARG A 57 14.74 6.68 1.37
C ARG A 57 13.23 6.85 1.53
N TYR A 58 12.57 5.95 2.25
CA TYR A 58 11.12 5.98 2.41
C TYR A 58 10.64 5.94 3.86
N THR A 59 11.54 5.74 4.84
CA THR A 59 11.18 5.62 6.26
C THR A 59 11.85 6.71 7.08
N THR A 60 11.07 7.39 7.93
CA THR A 60 11.59 8.36 8.88
C THR A 60 11.98 7.69 10.20
N PRO A 61 12.80 8.34 11.04
CA PRO A 61 13.13 7.78 12.37
C PRO A 61 11.89 7.50 13.24
N SER A 62 10.86 8.34 13.19
CA SER A 62 9.64 8.13 13.96
C SER A 62 8.85 6.93 13.46
N GLU A 63 8.82 6.69 12.16
CA GLU A 63 8.17 5.50 11.59
C GLU A 63 8.94 4.23 11.97
N ARG A 64 10.27 4.30 11.91
CA ARG A 64 11.10 3.17 12.26
C ARG A 64 10.93 2.77 13.72
N ALA A 65 10.68 3.73 14.60
CA ALA A 65 10.50 3.48 16.03
C ALA A 65 9.17 2.82 16.38
N LEU A 66 8.22 2.72 15.44
CA LEU A 66 6.90 2.12 15.71
C LEU A 66 6.95 0.61 15.92
N SER A 67 7.94 -0.08 15.36
CA SER A 67 8.08 -1.53 15.52
C SER A 67 9.52 -1.97 15.28
N ASP A 68 9.96 -2.99 16.03
CA ASP A 68 11.25 -3.67 15.83
C ASP A 68 11.11 -5.01 15.12
N ASP A 69 9.91 -5.31 14.61
CA ASP A 69 9.68 -6.54 13.84
C ASP A 69 10.58 -6.55 12.60
N PRO A 70 11.27 -7.66 12.29
CA PRO A 70 12.10 -7.75 11.10
C PRO A 70 11.39 -7.47 9.78
N LEU A 71 10.07 -7.68 9.73
CA LEU A 71 9.26 -7.40 8.54
C LEU A 71 8.82 -5.94 8.46
N TRP A 72 9.06 -5.14 9.50
CA TRP A 72 8.57 -3.76 9.56
C TRP A 72 9.02 -2.89 8.37
N PRO A 73 10.30 -2.93 7.94
CA PRO A 73 10.69 -2.16 6.76
C PRO A 73 9.89 -2.50 5.51
N GLY A 74 9.60 -3.77 5.30
CA GLY A 74 8.77 -4.22 4.18
C GLY A 74 7.31 -3.80 4.32
N ILE A 75 6.77 -3.85 5.53
CA ILE A 75 5.40 -3.40 5.82
C ILE A 75 5.27 -1.90 5.54
N VAL A 76 6.23 -1.08 5.97
CA VAL A 76 6.23 0.37 5.69
C VAL A 76 6.30 0.63 4.19
N TRP A 77 7.14 -0.11 3.46
CA TRP A 77 7.21 0.01 2.01
C TRP A 77 5.87 -0.27 1.35
N CYS A 78 5.25 -1.42 1.66
CA CYS A 78 3.95 -1.78 1.10
C CYS A 78 2.86 -0.77 1.48
N ALA A 79 2.89 -0.26 2.72
CA ALA A 79 1.93 0.74 3.17
C ALA A 79 2.06 2.03 2.34
N LYS A 80 3.28 2.48 2.10
CA LYS A 80 3.51 3.70 1.32
C LYS A 80 3.20 3.52 -0.16
N GLU A 81 3.48 2.34 -0.72
CA GLU A 81 3.03 1.99 -2.07
C GLU A 81 1.50 2.02 -2.18
N ALA A 82 0.80 1.44 -1.20
CA ALA A 82 -0.65 1.46 -1.17
C ALA A 82 -1.19 2.89 -1.04
N LEU A 83 -0.61 3.71 -0.15
CA LEU A 83 -0.97 5.11 0.00
C LEU A 83 -0.74 5.90 -1.30
N TYR A 84 0.38 5.65 -1.97
CA TYR A 84 0.70 6.29 -3.23
C TYR A 84 -0.37 5.98 -4.29
N LYS A 85 -0.72 4.71 -4.46
CA LYS A 85 -1.78 4.29 -5.38
C LYS A 85 -3.12 4.90 -4.99
N TYR A 86 -3.44 4.88 -3.71
CA TYR A 86 -4.69 5.42 -3.17
C TYR A 86 -4.82 6.93 -3.41
N SER A 87 -3.70 7.65 -3.38
CA SER A 87 -3.69 9.10 -3.58
C SER A 87 -4.16 9.51 -4.99
N GLY A 88 -3.93 8.66 -5.97
CA GLY A 88 -4.15 9.00 -7.38
C GLY A 88 -3.23 10.11 -7.90
N ARG A 89 -2.24 10.52 -7.11
CA ARG A 89 -1.32 11.61 -7.44
C ARG A 89 0.02 11.05 -7.88
N ARG A 90 0.74 11.83 -8.67
CA ARG A 90 2.12 11.52 -9.08
C ARG A 90 3.11 12.37 -8.31
N GLU A 91 4.36 11.98 -8.34
CA GLU A 91 5.48 12.76 -7.84
C GLU A 91 5.44 13.00 -6.32
N LEU A 92 4.77 12.11 -5.57
CA LEU A 92 4.85 12.16 -4.12
C LEU A 92 6.15 11.49 -3.66
N ASP A 93 6.83 12.13 -2.73
CA ASP A 93 8.01 11.57 -2.08
C ASP A 93 7.57 10.65 -0.95
N PHE A 94 8.02 9.40 -0.98
CA PHE A 94 7.59 8.38 -0.03
C PHE A 94 7.98 8.69 1.41
N ARG A 95 9.10 9.39 1.60
CA ARG A 95 9.53 9.75 2.94
C ARG A 95 8.84 11.01 3.46
N ARG A 96 8.75 12.04 2.62
CA ARG A 96 8.23 13.36 2.98
C ARG A 96 6.72 13.44 2.97
N ASP A 97 6.07 12.82 1.96
CA ASP A 97 4.66 13.05 1.68
C ASP A 97 3.74 11.92 2.13
N LEU A 98 4.29 10.73 2.36
CA LEU A 98 3.53 9.56 2.79
C LEU A 98 3.99 9.16 4.19
N HIS A 99 3.03 8.99 5.11
CA HIS A 99 3.35 8.76 6.52
C HIS A 99 2.64 7.54 7.06
N VAL A 100 3.35 6.74 7.84
CA VAL A 100 2.78 5.73 8.72
C VAL A 100 2.81 6.32 10.12
N VAL A 101 1.65 6.54 10.71
CA VAL A 101 1.54 7.29 11.97
C VAL A 101 1.24 6.42 13.17
N ARG A 102 0.68 5.23 12.97
CA ARG A 102 0.35 4.32 14.05
C ARG A 102 0.22 2.89 13.56
N LEU A 103 0.59 1.96 14.42
CA LEU A 103 0.45 0.52 14.21
C LEU A 103 -0.46 -0.05 15.29
N ASP A 104 -1.44 -0.86 14.87
CA ASP A 104 -2.26 -1.67 15.75
C ASP A 104 -2.07 -3.14 15.38
N LEU A 105 -1.14 -3.80 16.05
CA LEU A 105 -0.79 -5.19 15.77
C LEU A 105 -1.95 -6.15 16.05
N ALA A 106 -2.71 -5.91 17.12
CA ALA A 106 -3.83 -6.78 17.50
C ALA A 106 -4.93 -6.78 16.44
N ALA A 107 -5.16 -5.65 15.79
CA ALA A 107 -6.15 -5.53 14.75
C ALA A 107 -5.59 -5.83 13.34
N GLY A 108 -4.27 -5.95 13.19
CA GLY A 108 -3.63 -6.10 11.89
C GLY A 108 -3.79 -4.87 11.01
N THR A 109 -3.76 -3.67 11.60
CA THR A 109 -4.00 -2.43 10.88
C THR A 109 -2.91 -1.38 11.15
N LEU A 110 -2.80 -0.46 10.20
CA LEU A 110 -1.98 0.73 10.30
C LEU A 110 -2.86 1.95 10.11
N ALA A 111 -2.44 3.09 10.64
CA ALA A 111 -2.94 4.38 10.24
C ALA A 111 -1.86 5.08 9.43
N GLY A 112 -2.20 5.51 8.23
CA GLY A 112 -1.32 6.27 7.35
C GLY A 112 -1.91 7.65 7.06
N ARG A 113 -1.10 8.49 6.42
CA ARG A 113 -1.52 9.82 6.02
C ARG A 113 -0.80 10.25 4.76
N ILE A 114 -1.53 10.91 3.87
CA ILE A 114 -0.98 11.50 2.65
C ILE A 114 -0.88 13.01 2.88
N GLY A 115 0.34 13.54 2.90
CA GLY A 115 0.57 14.93 3.23
C GLY A 115 0.00 15.29 4.60
N ASN A 116 -0.82 16.32 4.65
CA ASN A 116 -1.53 16.77 5.85
C ASN A 116 -3.00 16.34 5.88
N GLY A 117 -3.35 15.34 5.07
CA GLY A 117 -4.73 14.85 4.96
C GLY A 117 -5.19 14.06 6.17
N GLU A 118 -6.44 13.63 6.14
CA GLU A 118 -7.02 12.79 7.19
C GLU A 118 -6.33 11.42 7.22
N PRO A 119 -6.29 10.77 8.39
CA PRO A 119 -5.73 9.43 8.50
C PRO A 119 -6.48 8.43 7.63
N VAL A 120 -5.71 7.53 7.03
CA VAL A 120 -6.22 6.43 6.20
C VAL A 120 -5.90 5.13 6.92
N ARG A 121 -6.90 4.25 7.04
CA ARG A 121 -6.72 2.93 7.63
C ARG A 121 -6.21 1.96 6.56
N LEU A 122 -5.10 1.28 6.88
CA LEU A 122 -4.55 0.21 6.04
C LEU A 122 -4.62 -1.10 6.80
N SER A 123 -4.98 -2.16 6.08
CA SER A 123 -4.97 -3.53 6.63
C SER A 123 -3.70 -4.23 6.18
N VAL A 124 -3.12 -5.02 7.08
CA VAL A 124 -1.89 -5.77 6.84
C VAL A 124 -2.18 -7.25 7.00
N SER A 125 -1.78 -8.04 6.03
CA SER A 125 -1.82 -9.50 6.10
C SER A 125 -0.44 -10.07 5.82
N LEU A 126 0.03 -10.93 6.70
CA LEU A 126 1.31 -11.61 6.58
C LEU A 126 1.02 -13.10 6.41
N ASP A 127 0.98 -13.56 5.17
CA ASP A 127 0.55 -14.92 4.87
C ASP A 127 1.40 -15.53 3.76
N GLU A 128 1.70 -16.81 3.89
CA GLU A 128 2.43 -17.60 2.88
C GLU A 128 3.76 -16.97 2.44
N GLY A 129 4.44 -16.22 3.32
CA GLY A 129 5.71 -15.58 2.99
C GLY A 129 5.59 -14.28 2.20
N PHE A 130 4.41 -13.68 2.20
CA PHE A 130 4.15 -12.39 1.54
C PHE A 130 3.66 -11.35 2.53
N ILE A 131 3.97 -10.10 2.24
CA ILE A 131 3.41 -8.92 2.92
C ILE A 131 2.35 -8.34 1.99
N LEU A 132 1.12 -8.29 2.47
CA LEU A 132 -0.01 -7.71 1.74
C LEU A 132 -0.55 -6.54 2.54
N VAL A 133 -0.64 -5.37 1.92
CA VAL A 133 -1.23 -4.18 2.54
C VAL A 133 -2.29 -3.63 1.61
N TYR A 134 -3.46 -3.31 2.18
CA TYR A 134 -4.57 -2.82 1.35
C TYR A 134 -5.43 -1.80 2.08
N ILE A 135 -6.11 -1.00 1.27
CA ILE A 135 -7.06 0.03 1.68
C ILE A 135 -8.38 -0.26 0.96
N LEU A 136 -9.43 -0.45 1.75
CA LEU A 136 -10.79 -0.68 1.23
C LEU A 136 -11.72 0.45 1.65
#